data_e33ad3f433a8518f59c3395d0fb7dabb
#
_entry.id   e33ad3f433a8518f59c3395d0fb7dabb
#
_cell.length_a   1.000
_cell.length_b   1.000
_cell.length_c   1.000
_cell.angle_alpha   90.00
_cell.angle_beta   90.00
_cell.angle_gamma   90.00
#
_symmetry.space_group_name_H-M   'P 1'
#
loop_
_entity.id
_entity.type
_entity.pdbx_description
1 polymer ?
#
loop_
_entity_poly.entity_id
_entity_poly.type
_entity_poly.pdbx_seq_one_letter_code
_entity_poly.pdbx_strand_id
1 'polypeptide(L)'
;SGVVRFFLNEQKGWKLSVVDAALGTRYYKLETTSDGGHNWTTVNEDPFDGNGGAGEGIQFFDEQFGFIGLSGASQTHSSIYVTKDGGKTLKEIELPMDTVTEYPPHMQEYGFTLEDYQYLEMPQQDGENYTIHVMTQSGEMEGLVFTSEDQGENWIFTGVFAE
;
A
#
# COMPACT_ATOMS: atom_id res chain seq x y z
N SER A 1 -17.87 -4.99 -6.55
CA SER A 1 -18.17 -3.93 -5.60
C SER A 1 -17.13 -2.85 -5.57
N GLY A 2 -15.85 -3.20 -5.51
CA GLY A 2 -14.76 -2.22 -5.52
C GLY A 2 -14.59 -1.42 -4.24
N VAL A 3 -15.22 -1.80 -3.15
CA VAL A 3 -15.05 -1.13 -1.86
C VAL A 3 -13.99 -1.87 -1.06
N VAL A 4 -12.95 -1.14 -0.64
CA VAL A 4 -11.91 -1.66 0.25
C VAL A 4 -12.23 -1.19 1.65
N ARG A 5 -12.21 -2.11 2.59
CA ARG A 5 -12.66 -1.85 3.95
C ARG A 5 -11.74 -2.57 4.94
N PHE A 6 -11.47 -1.92 6.07
CA PHE A 6 -10.65 -2.48 7.13
C PHE A 6 -11.21 -2.07 8.49
N PHE A 7 -11.34 -3.02 9.41
CA PHE A 7 -11.72 -2.75 10.80
C PHE A 7 -10.57 -3.10 11.73
N LEU A 8 -10.14 -2.12 12.51
CA LEU A 8 -9.13 -2.31 13.55
C LEU A 8 -9.70 -3.11 14.71
N ASN A 9 -10.97 -2.86 15.02
CA ASN A 9 -11.74 -3.56 16.06
C ASN A 9 -13.22 -3.47 15.68
N GLU A 10 -14.11 -3.86 16.59
CA GLU A 10 -15.56 -3.90 16.30
C GLU A 10 -16.14 -2.51 16.03
N GLN A 11 -15.50 -1.45 16.51
CA GLN A 11 -16.02 -0.08 16.43
C GLN A 11 -15.33 0.74 15.35
N LYS A 12 -14.01 0.67 15.27
CA LYS A 12 -13.19 1.55 14.44
C LYS A 12 -12.81 0.91 13.13
N GLY A 13 -13.14 1.59 12.04
CA GLY A 13 -12.82 1.12 10.70
C GLY A 13 -12.61 2.25 9.70
N TRP A 14 -12.11 1.89 8.55
CA TRP A 14 -11.90 2.79 7.41
C TRP A 14 -12.37 2.10 6.13
N LYS A 15 -12.74 2.90 5.14
CA LYS A 15 -13.03 2.39 3.80
C LYS A 15 -12.65 3.40 2.73
N LEU A 16 -12.29 2.87 1.58
CA LEU A 16 -12.11 3.66 0.37
C LEU A 16 -13.41 3.60 -0.42
N SER A 17 -14.00 4.76 -0.65
CA SER A 17 -15.25 4.87 -1.40
C SER A 17 -15.02 5.60 -2.70
N VAL A 18 -15.57 5.09 -3.79
CA VAL A 18 -15.40 5.68 -5.11
C VAL A 18 -16.17 7.00 -5.19
N VAL A 19 -15.49 8.07 -5.59
CA VAL A 19 -16.11 9.38 -5.81
C VAL A 19 -16.27 9.68 -7.28
N ASP A 20 -15.44 9.07 -8.14
CA ASP A 20 -15.50 9.26 -9.58
C ASP A 20 -14.88 8.04 -10.26
N ALA A 21 -15.28 7.80 -11.51
CA ALA A 21 -14.74 6.71 -12.31
C ALA A 21 -14.76 7.13 -13.77
N ALA A 22 -13.62 6.93 -14.45
CA ALA A 22 -13.48 7.26 -15.86
C ALA A 22 -12.53 6.27 -16.52
N LEU A 23 -12.97 5.65 -17.63
CA LEU A 23 -12.14 4.76 -18.46
C LEU A 23 -11.50 3.63 -17.65
N GLY A 24 -12.24 3.05 -16.69
CA GLY A 24 -11.75 1.96 -15.86
C GLY A 24 -10.91 2.38 -14.67
N THR A 25 -10.67 3.68 -14.52
CA THR A 25 -9.93 4.23 -13.39
C THR A 25 -10.92 4.75 -12.35
N ARG A 26 -10.67 4.46 -11.08
CA ARG A 26 -11.48 4.94 -9.97
C ARG A 26 -10.71 5.92 -9.13
N TYR A 27 -11.44 6.90 -8.60
CA TYR A 27 -10.92 7.91 -7.67
C TYR A 27 -11.67 7.74 -6.36
N TYR A 28 -10.97 7.87 -5.24
CA TYR A 28 -11.48 7.49 -3.94
C TYR A 28 -11.46 8.65 -2.96
N LYS A 29 -12.36 8.57 -1.97
CA LYS A 29 -12.21 9.28 -0.71
C LYS A 29 -12.00 8.24 0.39
N LEU A 30 -11.41 8.65 1.50
CA LEU A 30 -11.21 7.80 2.66
C LEU A 30 -12.23 8.19 3.72
N GLU A 31 -13.00 7.23 4.17
CA GLU A 31 -14.00 7.41 5.22
C GLU A 31 -13.62 6.59 6.45
N THR A 32 -14.09 7.03 7.61
CA THR A 32 -13.88 6.30 8.86
C THR A 32 -15.18 6.17 9.63
N THR A 33 -15.28 5.12 10.41
CA THR A 33 -16.38 4.87 11.33
C THR A 33 -15.84 4.64 12.73
N SER A 34 -16.61 5.04 13.73
CA SER A 34 -16.31 4.76 15.14
C SER A 34 -17.45 4.00 15.82
N ASP A 35 -18.43 3.52 15.05
CA ASP A 35 -19.61 2.81 15.56
C ASP A 35 -19.88 1.51 14.79
N GLY A 36 -18.82 0.85 14.35
CA GLY A 36 -18.93 -0.45 13.71
C GLY A 36 -19.49 -0.41 12.28
N GLY A 37 -19.44 0.76 11.66
CA GLY A 37 -19.90 0.92 10.27
C GLY A 37 -21.34 1.37 10.13
N HIS A 38 -22.00 1.75 11.22
CA HIS A 38 -23.35 2.30 11.15
C HIS A 38 -23.35 3.71 10.58
N ASN A 39 -22.33 4.49 10.91
CA ASN A 39 -22.14 5.83 10.37
C ASN A 39 -20.70 5.99 9.89
N TRP A 40 -20.54 6.64 8.75
CA TRP A 40 -19.25 6.90 8.12
C TRP A 40 -19.06 8.40 7.90
N THR A 41 -17.88 8.89 8.19
CA THR A 41 -17.52 10.29 7.92
C THR A 41 -16.29 10.34 7.04
N THR A 42 -16.22 11.32 6.15
CA THR A 42 -15.05 11.51 5.30
C THR A 42 -13.89 12.04 6.13
N VAL A 43 -12.77 11.32 6.15
CA VAL A 43 -11.56 11.76 6.82
C VAL A 43 -10.58 12.40 5.85
N ASN A 44 -10.63 12.03 4.57
CA ASN A 44 -9.78 12.60 3.54
C ASN A 44 -10.49 12.50 2.19
N GLU A 45 -10.72 13.65 1.57
CA GLU A 45 -11.42 13.74 0.29
C GLU A 45 -10.59 13.24 -0.89
N ASP A 46 -9.24 13.22 -0.76
CA ASP A 46 -8.33 12.89 -1.84
C ASP A 46 -7.09 12.18 -1.28
N PRO A 47 -7.27 10.95 -0.77
CA PRO A 47 -6.19 10.24 -0.06
C PRO A 47 -4.99 9.86 -0.92
N PHE A 48 -5.14 9.81 -2.23
CA PHE A 48 -4.08 9.43 -3.16
C PHE A 48 -3.55 10.60 -3.98
N ASP A 49 -3.80 11.82 -3.52
CA ASP A 49 -3.24 13.05 -4.10
C ASP A 49 -3.52 13.16 -5.61
N GLY A 50 -4.79 12.97 -5.98
CA GLY A 50 -5.24 13.10 -7.35
C GLY A 50 -5.05 11.86 -8.21
N ASN A 51 -4.41 10.82 -7.69
CA ASN A 51 -4.16 9.60 -8.45
C ASN A 51 -5.37 8.67 -8.40
N GLY A 52 -5.63 8.02 -9.53
CA GLY A 52 -6.68 7.03 -9.65
C GLY A 52 -6.11 5.63 -9.88
N GLY A 53 -6.96 4.63 -9.72
CA GLY A 53 -6.59 3.24 -9.89
C GLY A 53 -7.61 2.33 -9.25
N ALA A 54 -7.13 1.20 -8.72
CA ALA A 54 -7.95 0.28 -7.94
C ALA A 54 -7.41 0.25 -6.51
N GLY A 55 -8.29 0.34 -5.53
CA GLY A 55 -7.89 0.25 -4.13
C GLY A 55 -7.21 -1.09 -3.86
N GLU A 56 -5.99 -1.06 -3.34
CA GLU A 56 -5.23 -2.27 -3.06
C GLU A 56 -5.53 -2.79 -1.65
N GLY A 57 -5.56 -1.88 -0.66
CA GLY A 57 -5.83 -2.29 0.70
C GLY A 57 -5.77 -1.12 1.68
N ILE A 58 -6.22 -1.41 2.88
CA ILE A 58 -6.13 -0.53 4.04
C ILE A 58 -5.62 -1.39 5.19
N GLN A 59 -4.63 -0.91 5.94
CA GLN A 59 -4.09 -1.62 7.08
C GLN A 59 -3.72 -0.63 8.16
N PHE A 60 -4.44 -0.61 9.27
CA PHE A 60 -4.12 0.23 10.43
C PHE A 60 -3.66 -0.65 11.59
N PHE A 61 -2.70 -0.15 12.36
CA PHE A 61 -2.14 -0.84 13.51
C PHE A 61 -2.60 -0.22 14.83
N ASP A 62 -3.09 1.01 14.77
CA ASP A 62 -3.83 1.69 15.83
C ASP A 62 -4.73 2.73 15.14
N GLU A 63 -5.37 3.60 15.91
CA GLU A 63 -6.30 4.58 15.33
C GLU A 63 -5.61 5.69 14.54
N GLN A 64 -4.30 5.84 14.70
CA GLN A 64 -3.52 6.90 14.08
C GLN A 64 -2.64 6.40 12.93
N PHE A 65 -2.00 5.25 13.12
CA PHE A 65 -0.95 4.77 12.22
C PHE A 65 -1.46 3.65 11.32
N GLY A 66 -1.26 3.82 10.02
CA GLY A 66 -1.63 2.82 9.04
C GLY A 66 -1.13 3.11 7.64
N PHE A 67 -1.49 2.22 6.73
CA PHE A 67 -1.13 2.31 5.32
C PHE A 67 -2.37 2.12 4.46
N ILE A 68 -2.40 2.81 3.32
CA ILE A 68 -3.38 2.52 2.27
C ILE A 68 -2.64 2.33 0.96
N GLY A 69 -3.20 1.54 0.05
CA GLY A 69 -2.57 1.22 -1.22
C GLY A 69 -3.51 1.43 -2.39
N LEU A 70 -2.91 1.80 -3.51
CA LEU A 70 -3.59 2.02 -4.80
C LEU A 70 -2.80 1.30 -5.87
N SER A 71 -3.45 0.44 -6.66
CA SER A 71 -2.78 -0.29 -7.73
C SER A 71 -3.32 0.14 -9.09
N GLY A 72 -2.50 -0.02 -10.13
CA GLY A 72 -2.96 0.15 -11.49
C GLY A 72 -3.82 -1.03 -11.94
N ALA A 73 -4.59 -0.81 -13.00
CA ALA A 73 -5.52 -1.82 -13.51
C ALA A 73 -4.81 -3.11 -13.96
N SER A 74 -3.58 -2.99 -14.46
CA SER A 74 -2.79 -4.15 -14.89
C SER A 74 -2.17 -4.92 -13.73
N GLN A 75 -2.17 -4.33 -12.53
CA GLN A 75 -1.55 -4.88 -11.33
C GLN A 75 -0.04 -5.13 -11.49
N THR A 76 0.62 -4.30 -12.28
CA THR A 76 2.07 -4.30 -12.45
C THR A 76 2.74 -3.16 -11.69
N HIS A 77 1.97 -2.21 -11.20
CA HIS A 77 2.49 -1.13 -10.35
C HIS A 77 1.46 -0.79 -9.28
N SER A 78 1.96 -0.31 -8.16
CA SER A 78 1.12 0.15 -7.07
C SER A 78 1.86 1.20 -6.25
N SER A 79 1.10 1.97 -5.48
CA SER A 79 1.63 2.98 -4.58
C SER A 79 1.07 2.74 -3.18
N ILE A 80 1.93 2.83 -2.18
CA ILE A 80 1.55 2.68 -0.78
C ILE A 80 1.75 4.02 -0.09
N TYR A 81 0.78 4.41 0.72
CA TYR A 81 0.78 5.68 1.45
C TYR A 81 0.73 5.39 2.94
N VAL A 82 1.47 6.17 3.72
CA VAL A 82 1.50 6.06 5.18
C VAL A 82 0.78 7.24 5.80
N THR A 83 0.07 6.99 6.89
CA THR A 83 -0.59 8.01 7.70
C THR A 83 -0.25 7.80 9.17
N LYS A 84 -0.16 8.91 9.92
CA LYS A 84 0.03 8.90 11.37
C LYS A 84 -1.03 9.72 12.10
N ASP A 85 -2.08 10.09 11.40
CA ASP A 85 -3.18 10.90 11.96
C ASP A 85 -4.55 10.34 11.57
N GLY A 86 -4.62 9.03 11.42
CA GLY A 86 -5.89 8.35 11.15
C GLY A 86 -6.38 8.50 9.72
N GLY A 87 -5.53 8.93 8.81
CA GLY A 87 -5.88 9.11 7.41
C GLY A 87 -6.15 10.54 7.00
N LYS A 88 -6.02 11.51 7.92
CA LYS A 88 -6.23 12.92 7.58
C LYS A 88 -5.19 13.40 6.58
N THR A 89 -3.94 13.02 6.79
CA THR A 89 -2.84 13.28 5.86
C THR A 89 -2.14 11.97 5.54
N LEU A 90 -1.69 11.86 4.30
CA LEU A 90 -1.04 10.66 3.78
C LEU A 90 0.18 11.07 2.96
N LYS A 91 1.21 10.24 3.03
CA LYS A 91 2.44 10.47 2.30
C LYS A 91 2.80 9.21 1.53
N GLU A 92 3.06 9.35 0.24
CA GLU A 92 3.48 8.22 -0.57
C GLU A 92 4.85 7.72 -0.13
N ILE A 93 4.99 6.40 0.02
CA ILE A 93 6.25 5.76 0.36
C ILE A 93 7.12 5.72 -0.89
N GLU A 94 8.36 6.20 -0.74
CA GLU A 94 9.38 6.12 -1.78
C GLU A 94 10.47 5.18 -1.31
N LEU A 95 10.69 4.10 -2.06
CA LEU A 95 11.69 3.11 -1.72
C LEU A 95 13.03 3.45 -2.37
N PRO A 96 14.15 3.31 -1.65
CA PRO A 96 15.47 3.61 -2.17
C PRO A 96 15.98 2.49 -3.08
N MET A 97 15.42 2.40 -4.29
CA MET A 97 15.74 1.33 -5.26
C MET A 97 17.21 1.32 -5.66
N ASP A 98 17.87 2.47 -5.59
CA ASP A 98 19.30 2.58 -5.91
C ASP A 98 20.21 1.91 -4.87
N THR A 99 19.67 1.50 -3.73
CA THR A 99 20.43 0.78 -2.68
C THR A 99 20.35 -0.73 -2.81
N VAL A 100 19.60 -1.25 -3.77
CA VAL A 100 19.46 -2.69 -3.99
C VAL A 100 20.80 -3.29 -4.39
N THR A 101 21.24 -4.31 -3.65
CA THR A 101 22.53 -4.97 -3.86
C THR A 101 22.40 -6.46 -4.11
N GLU A 102 21.21 -7.01 -4.02
CA GLU A 102 20.93 -8.42 -4.25
C GLU A 102 19.66 -8.50 -5.13
N TYR A 103 19.60 -9.48 -6.01
CA TYR A 103 18.53 -9.59 -6.98
C TYR A 103 17.76 -10.91 -6.81
N PRO A 104 16.46 -10.92 -7.12
CA PRO A 104 15.70 -12.17 -7.10
C PRO A 104 16.32 -13.22 -8.01
N PRO A 105 16.23 -14.50 -7.64
CA PRO A 105 17.02 -15.56 -8.32
C PRO A 105 16.69 -15.74 -9.80
N HIS A 106 15.46 -15.44 -10.24
CA HIS A 106 15.07 -15.65 -11.64
C HIS A 106 14.94 -14.35 -12.44
N MET A 107 15.41 -13.24 -11.89
CA MET A 107 15.28 -11.92 -12.51
C MET A 107 15.85 -11.89 -13.94
N GLN A 108 17.07 -12.38 -14.14
CA GLN A 108 17.71 -12.41 -15.45
C GLN A 108 17.04 -13.38 -16.39
N GLU A 109 16.67 -14.55 -15.89
CA GLU A 109 16.00 -15.57 -16.70
C GLU A 109 14.70 -15.06 -17.29
N TYR A 110 13.95 -14.25 -16.53
CA TYR A 110 12.69 -13.68 -16.97
C TYR A 110 12.87 -12.39 -17.77
N GLY A 111 14.11 -11.90 -17.90
CA GLY A 111 14.41 -10.68 -18.64
C GLY A 111 14.03 -9.40 -17.93
N PHE A 112 13.89 -9.43 -16.61
CA PHE A 112 13.54 -8.24 -15.83
C PHE A 112 14.77 -7.42 -15.46
N THR A 113 14.54 -6.12 -15.24
CA THR A 113 15.50 -5.19 -14.64
C THR A 113 14.86 -4.62 -13.38
N LEU A 114 15.64 -3.85 -12.59
CA LEU A 114 15.11 -3.22 -11.39
C LEU A 114 13.92 -2.30 -11.68
N GLU A 115 13.86 -1.72 -12.87
CA GLU A 115 12.78 -0.83 -13.26
C GLU A 115 11.43 -1.55 -13.39
N ASP A 116 11.45 -2.88 -13.53
CA ASP A 116 10.23 -3.67 -13.62
C ASP A 116 9.60 -3.94 -12.25
N TYR A 117 10.34 -3.70 -11.15
CA TYR A 117 9.87 -3.96 -9.80
C TYR A 117 9.13 -2.74 -9.27
N GLN A 118 7.85 -2.62 -9.64
CA GLN A 118 7.01 -1.48 -9.33
C GLN A 118 5.72 -1.82 -8.58
N TYR A 119 5.50 -3.10 -8.28
CA TYR A 119 4.33 -3.49 -7.49
C TYR A 119 4.73 -3.67 -6.03
N LEU A 120 4.23 -2.78 -5.18
CA LEU A 120 4.46 -2.82 -3.75
C LEU A 120 3.28 -3.53 -3.09
N GLU A 121 3.55 -4.63 -2.40
CA GLU A 121 2.55 -5.31 -1.61
C GLU A 121 2.27 -4.50 -0.34
N MET A 122 1.07 -4.63 0.20
CA MET A 122 0.73 -3.93 1.45
C MET A 122 1.73 -4.31 2.55
N PRO A 123 2.19 -3.32 3.35
CA PRO A 123 3.18 -3.59 4.39
C PRO A 123 2.69 -4.62 5.40
N GLN A 124 3.61 -5.47 5.85
CA GLN A 124 3.37 -6.46 6.88
C GLN A 124 4.17 -6.10 8.12
N GLN A 125 3.57 -6.34 9.28
CA GLN A 125 4.25 -6.12 10.56
C GLN A 125 5.15 -7.31 10.87
N ASP A 126 6.39 -7.02 11.25
CA ASP A 126 7.40 -7.99 11.64
C ASP A 126 8.01 -7.51 12.97
N GLY A 127 7.41 -7.95 14.08
CA GLY A 127 7.79 -7.43 15.39
C GLY A 127 7.46 -5.95 15.49
N GLU A 128 8.48 -5.13 15.72
CA GLU A 128 8.34 -3.67 15.77
C GLU A 128 8.58 -3.01 14.41
N ASN A 129 8.96 -3.80 13.41
CA ASN A 129 9.30 -3.33 12.08
C ASN A 129 8.16 -3.63 11.11
N TYR A 130 8.26 -3.03 9.92
CA TYR A 130 7.32 -3.26 8.83
C TYR A 130 8.10 -3.58 7.58
N THR A 131 7.60 -4.54 6.79
CA THR A 131 8.26 -4.95 5.55
C THR A 131 7.33 -4.75 4.37
N ILE A 132 7.91 -4.34 3.24
CA ILE A 132 7.22 -4.29 1.95
C ILE A 132 7.92 -5.25 1.01
N HIS A 133 7.15 -6.12 0.37
CA HIS A 133 7.62 -6.94 -0.74
C HIS A 133 7.36 -6.19 -2.04
N VAL A 134 8.39 -6.07 -2.86
CA VAL A 134 8.30 -5.40 -4.16
C VAL A 134 8.52 -6.42 -5.25
N MET A 135 7.60 -6.46 -6.19
CA MET A 135 7.59 -7.48 -7.24
C MET A 135 7.26 -6.85 -8.59
N THR A 136 7.31 -7.64 -9.64
CA THR A 136 7.04 -7.16 -11.00
C THR A 136 5.54 -7.06 -11.29
N GLN A 137 4.74 -7.82 -10.56
CA GLN A 137 3.28 -7.78 -10.63
C GLN A 137 2.71 -8.40 -9.37
N SER A 138 1.42 -8.17 -9.15
CA SER A 138 0.70 -8.74 -8.00
C SER A 138 0.83 -10.26 -7.98
N GLY A 139 1.14 -10.82 -6.81
CA GLY A 139 1.15 -12.27 -6.59
C GLY A 139 2.39 -12.99 -7.07
N GLU A 140 3.44 -12.28 -7.46
CA GLU A 140 4.70 -12.95 -7.84
C GLU A 140 5.36 -13.65 -6.66
N MET A 141 6.12 -14.70 -6.97
CA MET A 141 6.71 -15.59 -5.97
C MET A 141 8.11 -15.16 -5.55
N GLU A 142 8.63 -14.11 -6.14
CA GLU A 142 9.93 -13.56 -5.77
C GLU A 142 9.97 -12.05 -5.98
N GLY A 143 10.86 -11.39 -5.26
CA GLY A 143 11.01 -9.95 -5.35
C GLY A 143 12.00 -9.42 -4.34
N LEU A 144 11.88 -8.11 -4.09
CA LEU A 144 12.75 -7.37 -3.18
C LEU A 144 12.04 -7.18 -1.84
N VAL A 145 12.81 -7.03 -0.78
CA VAL A 145 12.29 -6.75 0.57
C VAL A 145 12.88 -5.44 1.07
N PHE A 146 12.01 -4.54 1.49
CA PHE A 146 12.40 -3.31 2.19
C PHE A 146 11.76 -3.31 3.56
N THR A 147 12.50 -2.80 4.55
CA THR A 147 12.08 -2.78 5.95
C THR A 147 12.11 -1.36 6.49
N SER A 148 11.08 -1.00 7.27
CA SER A 148 11.04 0.24 8.02
C SER A 148 11.12 -0.09 9.51
N GLU A 149 11.99 0.63 10.22
CA GLU A 149 12.15 0.53 11.68
C GLU A 149 11.56 1.73 12.39
N ASP A 150 10.96 2.67 11.65
CA ASP A 150 10.47 3.95 12.17
C ASP A 150 9.03 4.24 11.72
N GLN A 151 8.21 3.20 11.71
CA GLN A 151 6.77 3.30 11.39
C GLN A 151 6.52 3.87 9.98
N GLY A 152 7.31 3.40 9.01
CA GLY A 152 7.07 3.73 7.61
C GLY A 152 7.65 5.04 7.12
N GLU A 153 8.42 5.76 7.96
CA GLU A 153 9.04 7.02 7.53
C GLU A 153 10.21 6.78 6.58
N ASN A 154 11.07 5.81 6.93
CA ASN A 154 12.24 5.46 6.14
C ASN A 154 12.26 3.97 5.89
N TRP A 155 12.76 3.58 4.71
CA TRP A 155 12.79 2.19 4.28
C TRP A 155 14.20 1.82 3.87
N ILE A 156 14.62 0.61 4.23
CA ILE A 156 15.96 0.09 3.98
C ILE A 156 15.82 -1.20 3.19
N PHE A 157 16.62 -1.36 2.14
CA PHE A 157 16.68 -2.64 1.43
C PHE A 157 17.29 -3.70 2.34
N THR A 158 16.57 -4.80 2.57
CA THR A 158 17.04 -5.85 3.50
C THR A 158 17.22 -7.21 2.85
N GLY A 159 16.92 -7.36 1.57
CA GLY A 159 17.18 -8.62 0.88
C GLY A 159 16.14 -8.93 -0.18
N VAL A 160 16.07 -10.20 -0.54
CA VAL A 160 15.11 -10.71 -1.52
C VAL A 160 14.26 -11.81 -0.91
N PHE A 161 13.11 -12.06 -1.50
CA PHE A 161 12.31 -13.24 -1.13
C PHE A 161 12.08 -14.09 -2.37
N ALA A 162 11.92 -15.40 -2.16
CA ALA A 162 11.58 -16.36 -3.20
C ALA A 162 10.82 -17.52 -2.56
N GLU A 163 9.77 -17.96 -3.20
CA GLU A 163 8.98 -19.10 -2.72
C GLU A 163 9.13 -20.32 -3.61
#